data_14c37bec4766c3324d69662630293133
#
_entry.id   14c37bec4766c3324d69662630293133
#
_cell.length_a   1.000
_cell.length_b   1.000
_cell.length_c   1.000
_cell.angle_alpha   90.00
_cell.angle_beta   90.00
_cell.angle_gamma   90.00
#
_symmetry.space_group_name_H-M   'P 1'
#
loop_
_entity.id
_entity.type
_entity.pdbx_description
1 polymer ?
#
loop_
_entity_poly.entity_id
_entity_poly.type
_entity_poly.pdbx_seq_one_letter_code
_entity_poly.pdbx_strand_id
1 'polypeptide(L)'
;MKLLKIFPKNFINLILGRSVLNIADSFYMVAVTIALVEVYNIEASTLTSFALIGMIPSLVAFSYSYFFNKIKNTKFWILSFQIMHIILVSLLILALVNKAHIAFIFIYNFLFNLVNCVLTSLNVKVTPEVLDNDNNLIKNQLIFNTSLQTR
;
A
#
# COMPACT_ATOMS: atom_id res chain seq x y z
N MET A 1 13.30 12.28 19.07
CA MET A 1 12.09 13.11 18.88
C MET A 1 12.30 14.50 18.22
N LYS A 2 13.52 15.01 18.03
CA LYS A 2 13.77 16.29 17.35
C LYS A 2 13.58 16.26 15.82
N LEU A 3 13.81 15.12 15.16
CA LEU A 3 13.68 14.96 13.71
C LEU A 3 12.25 15.10 13.17
N LEU A 4 11.23 14.70 13.96
CA LEU A 4 9.83 14.82 13.57
C LEU A 4 9.30 16.27 13.50
N LYS A 5 10.00 17.22 14.14
CA LYS A 5 9.63 18.64 14.09
C LYS A 5 10.03 19.34 12.78
N ILE A 6 10.86 18.69 11.97
CA ILE A 6 11.39 19.22 10.71
C ILE A 6 10.38 19.05 9.56
N PHE A 7 9.49 18.05 9.67
CA PHE A 7 8.54 17.72 8.60
C PHE A 7 7.15 18.31 8.86
N PRO A 8 6.42 18.73 7.82
CA PRO A 8 5.06 19.21 7.93
C PRO A 8 4.14 18.13 8.51
N LYS A 9 3.16 18.54 9.31
CA LYS A 9 2.20 17.63 9.96
C LYS A 9 1.50 16.71 8.97
N ASN A 10 1.17 17.23 7.78
CA ASN A 10 0.52 16.45 6.71
C ASN A 10 1.41 15.31 6.19
N PHE A 11 2.70 15.56 6.07
CA PHE A 11 3.69 14.56 5.66
C PHE A 11 3.86 13.47 6.72
N ILE A 12 3.92 13.86 8.01
CA ILE A 12 4.00 12.90 9.12
C ILE A 12 2.76 12.02 9.15
N ASN A 13 1.56 12.60 8.98
CA ASN A 13 0.31 11.84 8.93
C ASN A 13 0.27 10.87 7.74
N LEU A 14 0.79 11.28 6.58
CA LEU A 14 0.89 10.42 5.40
C LEU A 14 1.81 9.22 5.66
N ILE A 15 3.00 9.46 6.25
CA ILE A 15 3.95 8.39 6.58
C ILE A 15 3.37 7.44 7.63
N LEU A 16 2.76 7.96 8.69
CA LEU A 16 2.14 7.15 9.72
C LEU A 16 1.02 6.28 9.16
N GLY A 17 0.13 6.87 8.36
CA GLY A 17 -0.94 6.12 7.68
C GLY A 17 -0.39 5.01 6.79
N ARG A 18 0.66 5.28 6.04
CA ARG A 18 1.32 4.28 5.18
C ARG A 18 2.01 3.18 5.99
N SER A 19 2.66 3.53 7.10
CA SER A 19 3.28 2.54 8.00
C SER A 19 2.26 1.60 8.61
N VAL A 20 1.12 2.14 9.06
CA VAL A 20 0.01 1.33 9.59
C VAL A 20 -0.55 0.40 8.52
N LEU A 21 -0.74 0.87 7.28
CA LEU A 21 -1.18 0.03 6.16
C LEU A 21 -0.19 -1.10 5.87
N ASN A 22 1.11 -0.82 5.81
CA ASN A 22 2.13 -1.85 5.57
C ASN A 22 2.14 -2.92 6.66
N ILE A 23 1.94 -2.54 7.92
CA ILE A 23 1.80 -3.48 9.03
C ILE A 23 0.55 -4.34 8.86
N ALA A 24 -0.60 -3.72 8.53
CA ALA A 24 -1.85 -4.42 8.28
C ALA A 24 -1.74 -5.42 7.11
N ASP A 25 -1.08 -5.03 6.01
CA ASP A 25 -0.83 -5.89 4.86
C ASP A 25 0.05 -7.09 5.23
N SER A 26 1.06 -6.89 6.09
CA SER A 26 1.91 -7.96 6.59
C SER A 26 1.11 -8.97 7.42
N PHE A 27 0.25 -8.50 8.34
CA PHE A 27 -0.65 -9.36 9.11
C PHE A 27 -1.63 -10.10 8.21
N TYR A 28 -2.21 -9.42 7.20
CA TYR A 28 -3.07 -10.03 6.20
C TYR A 28 -2.38 -11.21 5.52
N MET A 29 -1.18 -11.03 5.00
CA MET A 29 -0.44 -12.07 4.28
C MET A 29 -0.15 -13.28 5.17
N VAL A 30 0.26 -13.06 6.41
CA VAL A 30 0.52 -14.14 7.38
C VAL A 30 -0.77 -14.88 7.71
N ALA A 31 -1.85 -14.16 8.04
CA ALA A 31 -3.13 -14.76 8.41
C ALA A 31 -3.74 -15.60 7.28
N VAL A 32 -3.72 -15.09 6.05
CA VAL A 32 -4.23 -15.81 4.88
C VAL A 32 -3.37 -17.04 4.59
N THR A 33 -2.05 -16.93 4.68
CA THR A 33 -1.13 -18.06 4.48
C THR A 33 -1.41 -19.18 5.49
N ILE A 34 -1.54 -18.85 6.77
CA ILE A 34 -1.88 -19.82 7.83
C ILE A 34 -3.24 -20.46 7.53
N ALA A 35 -4.26 -19.65 7.20
CA ALA A 35 -5.58 -20.17 6.90
C ALA A 35 -5.59 -21.11 5.67
N LEU A 36 -4.82 -20.82 4.64
CA LEU A 36 -4.68 -21.69 3.47
C LEU A 36 -4.06 -23.03 3.83
N VAL A 37 -3.06 -23.05 4.70
CA VAL A 37 -2.40 -24.28 5.15
C VAL A 37 -3.30 -25.08 6.10
N GLU A 38 -3.88 -24.42 7.13
CA GLU A 38 -4.61 -25.12 8.19
C GLU A 38 -6.05 -25.48 7.80
N VAL A 39 -6.74 -24.60 7.07
CA VAL A 39 -8.16 -24.79 6.72
C VAL A 39 -8.34 -25.57 5.42
N TYR A 40 -7.48 -25.28 4.43
CA TYR A 40 -7.58 -25.85 3.07
C TYR A 40 -6.59 -26.99 2.85
N ASN A 41 -5.64 -27.24 3.77
CA ASN A 41 -4.59 -28.25 3.67
C ASN A 41 -3.85 -28.19 2.32
N ILE A 42 -3.53 -26.98 1.85
CA ILE A 42 -2.90 -26.81 0.55
C ILE A 42 -1.42 -27.21 0.59
N GLU A 43 -0.95 -27.76 -0.51
CA GLU A 43 0.45 -28.09 -0.71
C GLU A 43 1.32 -26.84 -0.94
N ALA A 44 2.62 -26.97 -0.71
CA ALA A 44 3.59 -25.89 -0.92
C ALA A 44 3.58 -25.32 -2.36
N SER A 45 3.31 -26.16 -3.36
CA SER A 45 3.17 -25.78 -4.77
C SER A 45 2.01 -24.80 -5.00
N THR A 46 0.87 -25.06 -4.37
CA THR A 46 -0.33 -24.22 -4.44
C THR A 46 -0.11 -22.89 -3.68
N LEU A 47 0.59 -22.95 -2.54
CA LEU A 47 0.96 -21.75 -1.79
C LEU A 47 1.91 -20.85 -2.59
N THR A 48 2.87 -21.44 -3.31
CA THR A 48 3.76 -20.70 -4.21
C THR A 48 2.96 -20.04 -5.34
N SER A 49 2.00 -20.76 -5.93
CA SER A 49 1.11 -20.21 -6.96
C SER A 49 0.26 -19.05 -6.44
N PHE A 50 -0.22 -19.12 -5.20
CA PHE A 50 -0.94 -18.04 -4.52
C PHE A 50 -0.06 -16.79 -4.38
N ALA A 51 1.19 -16.94 -3.95
CA ALA A 51 2.14 -15.84 -3.84
C ALA A 51 2.46 -15.21 -5.21
N LEU A 52 2.70 -16.04 -6.24
CA LEU A 52 2.99 -15.56 -7.60
C LEU A 52 1.83 -14.75 -8.19
N ILE A 53 0.58 -15.21 -8.02
CA ILE A 53 -0.61 -14.47 -8.49
C ILE A 53 -0.71 -13.11 -7.77
N GLY A 54 -0.39 -13.04 -6.49
CA GLY A 54 -0.34 -11.78 -5.74
C GLY A 54 0.74 -10.81 -6.24
N MET A 55 1.81 -11.30 -6.86
CA MET A 55 2.89 -10.46 -7.40
C MET A 55 2.57 -9.87 -8.79
N ILE A 56 1.66 -10.47 -9.56
CA ILE A 56 1.34 -10.02 -10.94
C ILE A 56 0.97 -8.53 -11.00
N PRO A 57 0.10 -7.98 -10.11
CA PRO A 57 -0.23 -6.56 -10.15
C PRO A 57 0.99 -5.64 -10.00
N SER A 58 1.96 -6.01 -9.16
CA SER A 58 3.17 -5.20 -8.95
C SER A 58 4.11 -5.23 -10.16
N LEU A 59 4.18 -6.33 -10.89
CA LEU A 59 4.98 -6.43 -12.12
C LEU A 59 4.44 -5.53 -13.23
N VAL A 60 3.11 -5.31 -13.27
CA VAL A 60 2.45 -4.48 -14.28
C VAL A 60 2.23 -3.03 -13.77
N ALA A 61 2.61 -2.73 -12.53
CA ALA A 61 2.34 -1.44 -11.89
C ALA A 61 2.88 -0.23 -12.67
N PHE A 62 4.05 -0.35 -13.32
CA PHE A 62 4.60 0.72 -14.15
C PHE A 62 3.69 1.10 -15.33
N SER A 63 2.90 0.16 -15.86
CA SER A 63 1.99 0.42 -16.97
C SER A 63 0.79 1.27 -16.56
N TYR A 64 0.29 1.17 -15.31
CA TYR A 64 -0.82 2.01 -14.85
C TYR A 64 -0.35 3.34 -14.27
N SER A 65 0.90 3.51 -13.90
CA SER A 65 1.41 4.76 -13.33
C SER A 65 1.16 5.95 -14.25
N TYR A 66 1.23 5.73 -15.56
CA TYR A 66 0.88 6.73 -16.57
C TYR A 66 -0.58 7.20 -16.47
N PHE A 67 -1.52 6.28 -16.23
CA PHE A 67 -2.94 6.62 -16.08
C PHE A 67 -3.19 7.40 -14.79
N PHE A 68 -2.52 7.02 -13.69
CA PHE A 68 -2.70 7.70 -12.41
C PHE A 68 -2.13 9.12 -12.38
N ASN A 69 -1.13 9.41 -13.21
CA ASN A 69 -0.61 10.78 -13.35
C ASN A 69 -1.65 11.76 -13.90
N LYS A 70 -2.64 11.29 -14.67
CA LYS A 70 -3.73 12.12 -15.24
C LYS A 70 -4.87 12.38 -14.24
N ILE A 71 -4.91 11.72 -13.10
CA ILE A 71 -5.98 11.87 -12.11
C ILE A 71 -5.85 13.23 -11.44
N LYS A 72 -6.89 14.08 -11.54
CA LYS A 72 -6.91 15.42 -10.93
C LYS A 72 -7.25 15.39 -9.43
N ASN A 73 -8.16 14.51 -8.97
CA ASN A 73 -8.63 14.43 -7.59
C ASN A 73 -8.02 13.25 -6.84
N THR A 74 -6.70 13.29 -6.61
CA THR A 74 -5.95 12.18 -6.00
C THR A 74 -6.47 11.79 -4.61
N LYS A 75 -6.89 12.76 -3.78
CA LYS A 75 -7.45 12.50 -2.43
C LYS A 75 -8.73 11.66 -2.47
N PHE A 76 -9.65 11.96 -3.38
CA PHE A 76 -10.90 11.20 -3.54
C PHE A 76 -10.61 9.75 -3.95
N TRP A 77 -9.70 9.55 -4.89
CA TRP A 77 -9.33 8.22 -5.36
C TRP A 77 -8.62 7.39 -4.28
N ILE A 78 -7.72 8.00 -3.50
CA ILE A 78 -7.09 7.31 -2.35
C ILE A 78 -8.16 6.84 -1.38
N LEU A 79 -9.10 7.70 -0.99
CA LEU A 79 -10.16 7.32 -0.06
C LEU A 79 -11.06 6.19 -0.63
N SER A 80 -11.45 6.29 -1.90
CA SER A 80 -12.24 5.26 -2.57
C SER A 80 -11.55 3.90 -2.60
N PHE A 81 -10.26 3.87 -2.94
CA PHE A 81 -9.48 2.62 -2.96
C PHE A 81 -9.22 2.08 -1.55
N GLN A 82 -9.08 2.93 -0.53
CA GLN A 82 -8.99 2.48 0.86
C GLN A 82 -10.29 1.81 1.33
N ILE A 83 -11.45 2.38 1.00
CA ILE A 83 -12.75 1.76 1.30
C ILE A 83 -12.88 0.42 0.57
N MET A 84 -12.52 0.37 -0.72
CA MET A 84 -12.53 -0.87 -1.50
C MET A 84 -11.60 -1.93 -0.89
N HIS A 85 -10.43 -1.53 -0.39
CA HIS A 85 -9.49 -2.41 0.28
C HIS A 85 -10.08 -3.04 1.55
N ILE A 86 -10.77 -2.24 2.38
CA ILE A 86 -11.48 -2.73 3.58
C ILE A 86 -12.57 -3.73 3.20
N ILE A 87 -13.35 -3.43 2.16
CA ILE A 87 -14.39 -4.34 1.66
C ILE A 87 -13.79 -5.67 1.20
N LEU A 88 -12.70 -5.64 0.43
CA LEU A 88 -12.02 -6.87 -0.04
C LEU A 88 -11.50 -7.72 1.12
N VAL A 89 -10.88 -7.11 2.14
CA VAL A 89 -10.43 -7.83 3.34
C VAL A 89 -11.60 -8.46 4.07
N SER A 90 -12.71 -7.73 4.23
CA SER A 90 -13.90 -8.24 4.90
C SER A 90 -14.52 -9.42 4.14
N LEU A 91 -14.62 -9.32 2.82
CA LEU A 91 -15.11 -10.41 1.96
C LEU A 91 -14.19 -11.62 2.01
N LEU A 92 -12.87 -11.43 2.04
CA LEU A 92 -11.92 -12.53 2.19
C LEU A 92 -12.08 -13.25 3.53
N ILE A 93 -12.23 -12.50 4.63
CA ILE A 93 -12.47 -13.11 5.96
C ILE A 93 -13.74 -13.96 5.92
N LEU A 94 -14.83 -13.43 5.34
CA LEU A 94 -16.07 -14.19 5.18
C LEU A 94 -15.87 -15.44 4.30
N ALA A 95 -15.11 -15.34 3.22
CA ALA A 95 -14.81 -16.47 2.35
C ALA A 95 -14.00 -17.56 3.10
N LEU A 96 -13.02 -17.19 3.91
CA LEU A 96 -12.23 -18.12 4.71
C LEU A 96 -13.08 -18.81 5.79
N VAL A 97 -13.90 -18.05 6.52
CA VAL A 97 -14.78 -18.58 7.58
C VAL A 97 -15.81 -19.58 6.99
N ASN A 98 -16.37 -19.26 5.84
CA ASN A 98 -17.34 -20.12 5.16
C ASN A 98 -16.70 -21.22 4.31
N LYS A 99 -15.38 -21.41 4.37
CA LYS A 99 -14.63 -22.40 3.56
C LYS A 99 -15.00 -22.33 2.08
N ALA A 100 -15.09 -21.11 1.54
CA ALA A 100 -15.41 -20.88 0.13
C ALA A 100 -14.40 -21.60 -0.78
N HIS A 101 -14.78 -21.86 -2.03
CA HIS A 101 -13.88 -22.50 -2.98
C HIS A 101 -12.57 -21.74 -3.14
N ILE A 102 -11.45 -22.43 -3.14
CA ILE A 102 -10.09 -21.87 -3.14
C ILE A 102 -9.85 -20.85 -4.27
N ALA A 103 -10.51 -21.03 -5.42
CA ALA A 103 -10.41 -20.10 -6.53
C ALA A 103 -10.85 -18.66 -6.16
N PHE A 104 -11.86 -18.51 -5.29
CA PHE A 104 -12.28 -17.20 -4.82
C PHE A 104 -11.19 -16.52 -3.99
N ILE A 105 -10.47 -17.29 -3.16
CA ILE A 105 -9.40 -16.76 -2.33
C ILE A 105 -8.24 -16.26 -3.20
N PHE A 106 -7.93 -16.96 -4.29
CA PHE A 106 -6.93 -16.53 -5.28
C PHE A 106 -7.36 -15.24 -5.99
N ILE A 107 -8.63 -15.12 -6.38
CA ILE A 107 -9.18 -13.91 -6.99
C ILE A 107 -9.11 -12.74 -6.01
N TYR A 108 -9.52 -12.93 -4.75
CA TYR A 108 -9.42 -11.89 -3.73
C TYR A 108 -7.98 -11.46 -3.48
N ASN A 109 -7.03 -12.39 -3.43
CA ASN A 109 -5.61 -12.08 -3.29
C ASN A 109 -5.10 -11.22 -4.46
N PHE A 110 -5.47 -11.57 -5.69
CA PHE A 110 -5.11 -10.77 -6.87
C PHE A 110 -5.70 -9.36 -6.79
N LEU A 111 -7.00 -9.23 -6.50
CA LEU A 111 -7.68 -7.93 -6.37
C LEU A 111 -7.11 -7.09 -5.22
N PHE A 112 -6.85 -7.70 -4.07
CA PHE A 112 -6.22 -7.04 -2.93
C PHE A 112 -4.88 -6.44 -3.30
N ASN A 113 -4.00 -7.22 -3.92
CA ASN A 113 -2.67 -6.74 -4.34
C ASN A 113 -2.77 -5.68 -5.45
N LEU A 114 -3.75 -5.79 -6.36
CA LEU A 114 -4.00 -4.77 -7.38
C LEU A 114 -4.40 -3.43 -6.76
N VAL A 115 -5.33 -3.44 -5.80
CA VAL A 115 -5.74 -2.23 -5.06
C VAL A 115 -4.58 -1.65 -4.28
N ASN A 116 -3.77 -2.48 -3.64
CA ASN A 116 -2.60 -2.05 -2.89
C ASN A 116 -1.55 -1.38 -3.82
N CYS A 117 -1.30 -1.92 -5.00
CA CYS A 117 -0.43 -1.30 -6.01
C CYS A 117 -0.95 0.08 -6.45
N VAL A 118 -2.26 0.20 -6.69
CA VAL A 118 -2.89 1.48 -7.04
C VAL A 118 -2.74 2.49 -5.92
N LEU A 119 -3.04 2.11 -4.68
CA LEU A 119 -2.89 2.97 -3.50
C LEU A 119 -1.45 3.43 -3.32
N THR A 120 -0.48 2.54 -3.50
CA THR A 120 0.94 2.87 -3.43
C THR A 120 1.31 3.91 -4.49
N SER A 121 0.88 3.73 -5.74
CA SER A 121 1.14 4.66 -6.84
C SER A 121 0.53 6.04 -6.59
N LEU A 122 -0.71 6.10 -6.09
CA LEU A 122 -1.37 7.35 -5.74
C LEU A 122 -0.69 8.06 -4.57
N ASN A 123 -0.25 7.32 -3.55
CA ASN A 123 0.49 7.88 -2.41
C ASN A 123 1.85 8.45 -2.83
N VAL A 124 2.57 7.79 -3.74
CA VAL A 124 3.82 8.31 -4.31
C VAL A 124 3.58 9.62 -5.03
N LYS A 125 2.47 9.73 -5.78
CA LYS A 125 2.10 10.99 -6.46
C LYS A 125 1.82 12.14 -5.51
N VAL A 126 1.14 11.89 -4.39
CA VAL A 126 0.77 12.92 -3.40
C VAL A 126 1.96 13.37 -2.56
N THR A 127 2.96 12.53 -2.38
CA THR A 127 4.12 12.81 -1.53
C THR A 127 4.82 14.14 -1.90
N PRO A 128 5.19 14.41 -3.16
CA PRO A 128 5.78 15.70 -3.54
C PRO A 128 4.81 16.87 -3.34
N GLU A 129 3.52 16.71 -3.66
CA GLU A 129 2.52 17.78 -3.48
C GLU A 129 2.39 18.23 -2.01
N VAL A 130 2.52 17.27 -1.07
CA VAL A 130 2.48 17.56 0.37
C VAL A 130 3.78 18.20 0.84
N LEU A 131 4.91 17.90 0.19
CA LEU A 131 6.21 18.48 0.49
C LEU A 131 6.37 19.90 -0.11
N ASP A 132 5.93 20.10 -1.37
CA ASP A 132 6.06 21.37 -2.10
C ASP A 132 5.18 22.49 -1.52
N ASN A 133 4.07 22.14 -0.87
CA ASN A 133 3.18 23.13 -0.25
C ASN A 133 3.79 23.77 1.01
N ASP A 134 5.00 23.36 1.42
CA ASP A 134 5.68 23.91 2.58
C ASP A 134 7.02 24.54 2.15
N ASN A 135 6.96 25.85 1.80
CA ASN A 135 8.13 26.69 1.46
C ASN A 135 9.26 26.62 2.51
N ASN A 136 8.97 26.10 3.71
CA ASN A 136 9.95 25.89 4.77
C ASN A 136 10.83 24.65 4.52
N LEU A 137 10.38 23.66 3.73
CA LEU A 137 11.15 22.46 3.46
C LEU A 137 12.32 22.71 2.50
N ILE A 138 12.10 23.52 1.46
CA ILE A 138 13.17 23.94 0.55
C ILE A 138 14.22 24.76 1.31
N LYS A 139 13.78 25.63 2.20
CA LYS A 139 14.66 26.42 3.08
C LYS A 139 15.46 25.53 4.03
N ASN A 140 14.85 24.51 4.62
CA ASN A 140 15.51 23.59 5.53
C ASN A 140 16.43 22.60 4.81
N GLN A 141 16.12 22.17 3.58
CA GLN A 141 17.04 21.41 2.74
C GLN A 141 18.27 22.22 2.32
N LEU A 142 18.07 23.49 1.97
CA LEU A 142 19.19 24.39 1.67
C LEU A 142 20.08 24.59 2.89
N ILE A 143 19.52 24.83 4.08
CA ILE A 143 20.26 24.97 5.33
C ILE A 143 21.00 23.67 5.69
N PHE A 144 20.38 22.51 5.51
CA PHE A 144 21.00 21.22 5.76
C PHE A 144 22.17 20.94 4.80
N ASN A 145 22.00 21.19 3.51
CA ASN A 145 23.05 21.03 2.51
C ASN A 145 24.21 22.01 2.73
N THR A 146 23.92 23.26 3.14
CA THR A 146 24.94 24.28 3.44
C THR A 146 25.74 23.91 4.70
N SER A 147 25.09 23.30 5.70
CA SER A 147 25.76 22.85 6.93
C SER A 147 26.64 21.62 6.74
N LEU A 148 26.43 20.84 5.69
CA LEU A 148 27.28 19.69 5.32
C LEU A 148 28.50 20.11 4.48
N GLN A 149 28.41 21.25 3.76
CA GLN A 149 29.53 21.78 2.96
C GLN A 149 30.55 22.60 3.77
N THR A 150 30.23 22.97 5.00
CA THR A 150 31.08 23.78 5.88
C THR A 150 31.88 22.93 6.90
N ARG A 151 31.97 21.65 6.69
CA ARG A 151 32.88 20.72 7.40
C ARG A 151 33.82 20.05 6.41
#